data_7a2e92e8e563520751d7cf355cd9c2dd
#
_entry.id   7a2e92e8e563520751d7cf355cd9c2dd
#
_cell.length_a   1.000
_cell.length_b   1.000
_cell.length_c   1.000
_cell.angle_alpha   90.00
_cell.angle_beta   90.00
_cell.angle_gamma   90.00
#
_symmetry.space_group_name_H-M   'P 1'
#
loop_
_entity.id
_entity.type
_entity.pdbx_description
1 polymer ?
#
loop_
_entity_poly.entity_id
_entity_poly.type
_entity_poly.pdbx_seq_one_letter_code
_entity_poly.pdbx_strand_id
1 'polypeptide(L)'
;QVTDLVAGYDGKIILKDVNFTEKDITRTGDDSTGQIIAFIGRSGRGKSTLFKTLTGLIRPIQGQMLINELVIDDPAKAKLLREGDIGFVDQKYTLFRHKTITQICEYALRKSTLSKGEKDTLIADSLTEWGLIEHKDKYSCELSGGQRQRTAIIEQILSNKHFMIFDEPFSGLDVGNIEKVKESFTKIGQSDERNTIIFSTHDLRLAVEMADSIYIVGFPEGNTEYSTIVK
;
A
#
# COMPACT_ATOMS: atom_id res chain seq x y z
N GLN A 1 12.84 0.20 8.75
CA GLN A 1 13.16 1.08 9.87
C GLN A 1 12.99 2.54 9.45
N VAL A 2 12.44 3.36 10.32
CA VAL A 2 12.32 4.81 10.17
C VAL A 2 12.91 5.47 11.41
N THR A 3 13.79 6.45 11.21
CA THR A 3 14.52 7.12 12.31
C THR A 3 14.47 8.64 12.11
N ASP A 4 13.98 9.33 13.13
CA ASP A 4 13.89 10.80 13.23
C ASP A 4 13.28 11.49 12.02
N LEU A 5 12.25 10.83 11.42
CA LEU A 5 11.64 11.31 10.19
C LEU A 5 10.85 12.61 10.44
N VAL A 6 11.15 13.59 9.60
CA VAL A 6 10.39 14.84 9.45
C VAL A 6 9.92 14.93 7.99
N ALA A 7 8.61 15.09 7.78
CA ALA A 7 8.03 15.19 6.45
C ALA A 7 6.87 16.20 6.41
N GLY A 8 6.65 16.78 5.22
CA GLY A 8 5.61 17.77 5.01
C GLY A 8 5.59 18.32 3.60
N TYR A 9 4.83 19.38 3.38
CA TYR A 9 4.63 20.04 2.08
C TYR A 9 4.79 21.53 2.22
N ASP A 10 5.36 22.19 1.22
CA ASP A 10 5.41 23.65 1.06
C ASP A 10 5.86 24.37 2.33
N GLY A 11 6.88 23.83 3.01
CA GLY A 11 7.42 24.40 4.24
C GLY A 11 6.59 24.09 5.50
N LYS A 12 5.44 23.42 5.38
CA LYS A 12 4.63 22.98 6.53
C LYS A 12 5.03 21.57 6.96
N ILE A 13 5.49 21.42 8.20
CA ILE A 13 5.75 20.12 8.80
C ILE A 13 4.41 19.45 9.14
N ILE A 14 4.21 18.22 8.67
CA ILE A 14 3.05 17.39 8.97
C ILE A 14 3.42 16.26 9.95
N LEU A 15 4.60 15.68 9.75
CA LEU A 15 5.15 14.61 10.57
C LEU A 15 6.48 15.04 11.15
N LYS A 16 6.69 14.77 12.42
CA LYS A 16 7.96 15.06 13.10
C LYS A 16 8.26 13.99 14.13
N ASP A 17 9.55 13.74 14.34
CA ASP A 17 10.07 12.78 15.31
C ASP A 17 9.45 11.37 15.12
N VAL A 18 9.17 10.98 13.87
CA VAL A 18 8.58 9.66 13.56
C VAL A 18 9.69 8.62 13.63
N ASN A 19 9.52 7.70 14.56
CA ASN A 19 10.45 6.61 14.79
C ASN A 19 9.69 5.29 14.93
N PHE A 20 10.04 4.30 14.10
CA PHE A 20 9.59 2.93 14.27
C PHE A 20 10.53 1.95 13.56
N THR A 21 10.56 0.75 14.06
CA THR A 21 11.30 -0.36 13.45
C THR A 21 10.39 -1.57 13.42
N GLU A 22 10.17 -2.08 12.22
CA GLU A 22 9.51 -3.35 12.02
C GLU A 22 10.55 -4.35 11.57
N LYS A 23 10.55 -5.52 12.20
CA LYS A 23 11.41 -6.63 11.81
C LYS A 23 10.54 -7.67 11.17
N ASP A 24 11.08 -8.34 10.20
CA ASP A 24 10.43 -9.50 9.60
C ASP A 24 10.09 -10.54 10.68
N ILE A 25 8.83 -10.96 10.71
CA ILE A 25 8.37 -11.95 11.68
C ILE A 25 8.70 -13.33 11.10
N THR A 26 9.81 -13.90 11.57
CA THR A 26 10.13 -15.28 11.22
C THR A 26 9.15 -16.22 11.92
N ARG A 27 8.22 -16.80 11.20
CA ARG A 27 7.33 -17.85 11.66
C ARG A 27 7.96 -19.21 11.35
N THR A 28 8.11 -20.05 12.36
CA THR A 28 8.66 -21.39 12.20
C THR A 28 7.53 -22.39 11.97
N GLY A 29 7.62 -23.18 10.89
CA GLY A 29 6.67 -24.23 10.54
C GLY A 29 5.99 -24.03 9.19
N ASP A 30 4.94 -24.81 8.92
CA ASP A 30 4.13 -24.73 7.68
C ASP A 30 3.33 -23.43 7.53
N ASP A 31 3.36 -22.56 8.54
CA ASP A 31 2.64 -21.28 8.60
C ASP A 31 3.54 -20.06 8.26
N SER A 32 4.60 -20.24 7.47
CA SER A 32 5.41 -19.10 7.05
C SER A 32 4.56 -18.19 6.15
N THR A 33 4.19 -17.03 6.68
CA THR A 33 3.39 -16.03 5.98
C THR A 33 4.09 -14.69 6.02
N GLY A 34 3.87 -13.88 4.99
CA GLY A 34 4.29 -12.48 5.00
C GLY A 34 3.62 -11.69 6.11
N GLN A 35 4.00 -10.44 6.25
CA GLN A 35 3.63 -9.57 7.35
C GLN A 35 2.61 -8.51 6.94
N ILE A 36 1.64 -8.24 7.80
CA ILE A 36 0.64 -7.17 7.62
C ILE A 36 0.79 -6.14 8.74
N ILE A 37 0.99 -4.87 8.37
CA ILE A 37 1.21 -3.77 9.29
C ILE A 37 0.11 -2.73 9.09
N ALA A 38 -0.58 -2.34 10.16
CA ALA A 38 -1.60 -1.31 10.12
C ALA A 38 -1.12 0.00 10.73
N PHE A 39 -1.42 1.11 10.06
CA PHE A 39 -1.28 2.45 10.59
C PHE A 39 -2.66 3.04 10.85
N ILE A 40 -3.01 3.22 12.12
CA ILE A 40 -4.30 3.79 12.53
C ILE A 40 -4.17 5.25 12.96
N GLY A 41 -5.22 6.01 12.75
CA GLY A 41 -5.29 7.41 13.17
C GLY A 41 -6.42 8.14 12.50
N ARG A 42 -6.86 9.23 13.12
CA ARG A 42 -7.93 10.06 12.55
C ARG A 42 -7.53 10.64 11.20
N SER A 43 -8.53 11.00 10.37
CA SER A 43 -8.27 11.71 9.11
C SER A 43 -7.45 12.99 9.36
N GLY A 44 -6.56 13.33 8.44
CA GLY A 44 -5.68 14.50 8.55
C GLY A 44 -4.48 14.35 9.51
N ARG A 45 -4.22 13.17 10.07
CA ARG A 45 -3.07 12.94 10.98
C ARG A 45 -1.77 12.57 10.26
N GLY A 46 -1.68 12.72 8.96
CA GLY A 46 -0.44 12.53 8.22
C GLY A 46 -0.16 11.09 7.76
N LYS A 47 -1.11 10.13 7.89
CA LYS A 47 -0.93 8.76 7.38
C LYS A 47 -0.52 8.74 5.90
N SER A 48 -1.28 9.45 5.06
CA SER A 48 -0.97 9.56 3.61
C SER A 48 0.37 10.24 3.35
N THR A 49 0.77 11.21 4.18
CA THR A 49 2.08 11.87 4.09
C THR A 49 3.18 10.87 4.42
N LEU A 50 3.02 10.08 5.49
CA LEU A 50 3.95 9.02 5.85
C LEU A 50 4.11 8.02 4.70
N PHE A 51 3.02 7.51 4.15
CA PHE A 51 3.04 6.53 3.07
C PHE A 51 3.68 7.07 1.78
N LYS A 52 3.38 8.31 1.41
CA LYS A 52 4.05 8.95 0.27
C LYS A 52 5.54 9.19 0.50
N THR A 53 5.93 9.41 1.76
CA THR A 53 7.35 9.53 2.09
C THR A 53 8.03 8.17 2.05
N LEU A 54 7.40 7.11 2.60
CA LEU A 54 7.92 5.74 2.54
C LEU A 54 8.07 5.23 1.09
N THR A 55 7.21 5.69 0.17
CA THR A 55 7.31 5.33 -1.26
C THR A 55 8.24 6.22 -2.07
N GLY A 56 8.86 7.22 -1.45
CA GLY A 56 9.73 8.19 -2.13
C GLY A 56 9.00 9.23 -2.98
N LEU A 57 7.66 9.27 -2.94
CA LEU A 57 6.86 10.30 -3.64
C LEU A 57 7.00 11.68 -3.00
N ILE A 58 7.33 11.72 -1.71
CA ILE A 58 7.67 12.93 -0.98
C ILE A 58 9.06 12.73 -0.38
N ARG A 59 9.93 13.71 -0.58
CA ARG A 59 11.25 13.70 0.06
C ARG A 59 11.12 14.02 1.54
N PRO A 60 11.77 13.28 2.44
CA PRO A 60 11.85 13.65 3.83
C PRO A 60 12.59 15.00 3.96
N ILE A 61 12.17 15.80 4.93
CA ILE A 61 12.87 17.04 5.31
C ILE A 61 14.10 16.67 6.15
N GLN A 62 13.95 15.65 7.00
CA GLN A 62 15.00 15.13 7.88
C GLN A 62 14.70 13.66 8.21
N GLY A 63 15.72 12.94 8.68
CA GLY A 63 15.61 11.56 9.15
C GLY A 63 15.99 10.54 8.07
N GLN A 64 15.93 9.27 8.44
CA GLN A 64 16.33 8.15 7.60
C GLN A 64 15.24 7.09 7.51
N MET A 65 15.10 6.50 6.33
CA MET A 65 14.20 5.37 6.09
C MET A 65 14.98 4.25 5.40
N LEU A 66 14.86 3.05 5.97
CA LEU A 66 15.46 1.82 5.44
C LEU A 66 14.32 0.83 5.15
N ILE A 67 14.24 0.37 3.93
CA ILE A 67 13.37 -0.73 3.52
C ILE A 67 14.26 -1.78 2.87
N ASN A 68 14.34 -2.98 3.47
CA ASN A 68 15.21 -4.06 2.99
C ASN A 68 16.64 -3.61 2.69
N GLU A 69 17.27 -2.91 3.65
CA GLU A 69 18.62 -2.35 3.51
C GLU A 69 18.77 -1.21 2.47
N LEU A 70 17.68 -0.83 1.78
CA LEU A 70 17.70 0.33 0.88
C LEU A 70 17.50 1.61 1.69
N VAL A 71 18.48 2.51 1.63
CA VAL A 71 18.39 3.84 2.25
C VAL A 71 17.59 4.77 1.35
N ILE A 72 16.47 5.31 1.84
CA ILE A 72 15.56 6.17 1.06
C ILE A 72 15.86 7.66 1.27
N ASP A 73 16.70 8.01 2.21
CA ASP A 73 17.00 9.39 2.63
C ASP A 73 18.02 10.12 1.75
N ASP A 74 18.80 9.40 0.95
CA ASP A 74 19.79 10.01 0.07
C ASP A 74 19.14 10.38 -1.29
N PRO A 75 19.07 11.67 -1.66
CA PRO A 75 18.53 12.09 -2.96
C PRO A 75 19.23 11.43 -4.16
N ALA A 76 20.49 11.02 -4.00
CA ALA A 76 21.20 10.26 -5.01
C ALA A 76 20.82 8.77 -5.01
N LYS A 77 20.41 8.23 -3.85
CA LYS A 77 19.99 6.85 -3.65
C LYS A 77 18.46 6.67 -3.73
N ALA A 78 17.65 7.73 -3.53
CA ALA A 78 16.21 7.70 -3.84
C ALA A 78 15.94 7.35 -5.32
N LYS A 79 16.93 7.52 -6.22
CA LYS A 79 16.93 6.95 -7.57
C LYS A 79 17.10 5.43 -7.60
N LEU A 80 17.42 4.77 -6.49
CA LEU A 80 17.63 3.33 -6.39
C LEU A 80 16.37 2.54 -6.03
N LEU A 81 15.30 3.20 -5.56
CA LEU A 81 13.97 2.61 -5.60
C LEU A 81 13.58 2.51 -7.07
N ARG A 82 13.81 1.35 -7.64
CA ARG A 82 13.43 1.08 -9.02
C ARG A 82 11.92 1.02 -9.11
N GLU A 83 11.38 1.50 -10.21
CA GLU A 83 9.98 1.25 -10.54
C GLU A 83 9.67 -0.23 -10.36
N GLY A 84 8.82 -0.53 -9.40
CA GLY A 84 8.42 -1.89 -9.11
C GLY A 84 8.90 -2.46 -7.78
N ASP A 85 9.70 -1.74 -6.99
CA ASP A 85 10.14 -2.25 -5.69
C ASP A 85 9.05 -2.11 -4.62
N ILE A 86 8.26 -1.03 -4.67
CA ILE A 86 7.13 -0.78 -3.76
C ILE A 86 5.85 -0.59 -4.54
N GLY A 87 4.78 -1.31 -4.16
CA GLY A 87 3.42 -1.08 -4.60
C GLY A 87 2.76 0.02 -3.78
N PHE A 88 2.06 0.95 -4.43
CA PHE A 88 1.33 1.98 -3.71
C PHE A 88 -0.05 2.22 -4.31
N VAL A 89 -1.07 2.09 -3.47
CA VAL A 89 -2.45 2.50 -3.78
C VAL A 89 -2.78 3.70 -2.92
N ASP A 90 -2.94 4.85 -3.56
CA ASP A 90 -3.35 6.08 -2.87
C ASP A 90 -4.88 6.11 -2.61
N GLN A 91 -5.31 6.94 -1.69
CA GLN A 91 -6.72 7.11 -1.33
C GLN A 91 -7.61 7.57 -2.51
N LYS A 92 -7.02 8.14 -3.57
CA LYS A 92 -7.74 8.59 -4.78
C LYS A 92 -7.84 7.51 -5.85
N TYR A 93 -7.20 6.36 -5.62
CA TYR A 93 -7.14 5.25 -6.58
C TYR A 93 -6.72 5.72 -7.97
N THR A 94 -5.53 6.36 -8.02
CA THR A 94 -4.98 6.93 -9.24
C THR A 94 -4.62 5.84 -10.23
N LEU A 95 -5.30 5.82 -11.37
CA LEU A 95 -5.08 4.87 -12.46
C LEU A 95 -4.68 5.61 -13.74
N PHE A 96 -4.07 4.91 -14.69
CA PHE A 96 -3.76 5.44 -16.02
C PHE A 96 -5.03 5.81 -16.78
N ARG A 97 -5.27 7.10 -17.02
CA ARG A 97 -6.51 7.60 -17.64
C ARG A 97 -6.74 7.09 -19.07
N HIS A 98 -5.67 6.80 -19.79
CA HIS A 98 -5.68 6.38 -21.20
C HIS A 98 -5.63 4.87 -21.38
N LYS A 99 -5.73 4.09 -20.30
CA LYS A 99 -5.74 2.63 -20.33
C LYS A 99 -7.09 2.08 -19.89
N THR A 100 -7.50 0.99 -20.52
CA THR A 100 -8.63 0.18 -20.07
C THR A 100 -8.22 -0.64 -18.83
N ILE A 101 -9.18 -1.22 -18.12
CA ILE A 101 -8.92 -2.12 -16.98
C ILE A 101 -7.97 -3.25 -17.40
N THR A 102 -8.26 -3.92 -18.53
CA THR A 102 -7.39 -4.98 -19.06
C THR A 102 -5.96 -4.48 -19.27
N GLN A 103 -5.80 -3.32 -19.93
CA GLN A 103 -4.47 -2.75 -20.18
C GLN A 103 -3.73 -2.32 -18.90
N ILE A 104 -4.43 -1.95 -17.83
CA ILE A 104 -3.85 -1.68 -16.53
C ILE A 104 -3.31 -2.99 -15.93
N CYS A 105 -4.09 -4.06 -15.97
CA CYS A 105 -3.67 -5.38 -15.50
C CYS A 105 -2.49 -5.95 -16.32
N GLU A 106 -2.50 -5.81 -17.65
CA GLU A 106 -1.38 -6.17 -18.52
C GLU A 106 -0.10 -5.40 -18.14
N TYR A 107 -0.24 -4.10 -17.85
CA TYR A 107 0.88 -3.29 -17.40
C TYR A 107 1.44 -3.75 -16.04
N ALA A 108 0.58 -4.14 -15.13
CA ALA A 108 1.01 -4.72 -13.85
C ALA A 108 1.86 -6.00 -14.07
N LEU A 109 1.47 -6.84 -15.01
CA LEU A 109 2.15 -8.09 -15.36
C LEU A 109 3.35 -7.93 -16.34
N ARG A 110 3.74 -6.70 -16.70
CA ARG A 110 4.79 -6.47 -17.71
C ARG A 110 6.14 -7.10 -17.38
N LYS A 111 6.47 -7.20 -16.08
CA LYS A 111 7.72 -7.81 -15.58
C LYS A 111 7.57 -9.31 -15.26
N SER A 112 6.37 -9.86 -15.34
CA SER A 112 6.11 -11.28 -15.08
C SER A 112 6.67 -12.15 -16.20
N THR A 113 7.21 -13.30 -15.83
CA THR A 113 7.75 -14.33 -16.74
C THR A 113 6.67 -15.22 -17.37
N LEU A 114 5.41 -15.05 -16.97
CA LEU A 114 4.28 -15.79 -17.49
C LEU A 114 4.12 -15.57 -19.01
N SER A 115 3.71 -16.61 -19.72
CA SER A 115 3.33 -16.52 -21.13
C SER A 115 2.11 -15.62 -21.32
N LYS A 116 1.85 -15.17 -22.56
CA LYS A 116 0.70 -14.32 -22.84
C LYS A 116 -0.61 -14.99 -22.42
N GLY A 117 -0.81 -16.27 -22.75
CA GLY A 117 -2.03 -17.01 -22.41
C GLY A 117 -2.25 -17.11 -20.89
N GLU A 118 -1.19 -17.37 -20.12
CA GLU A 118 -1.26 -17.40 -18.65
C GLU A 118 -1.60 -16.01 -18.08
N LYS A 119 -1.05 -14.93 -18.63
CA LYS A 119 -1.39 -13.56 -18.24
C LYS A 119 -2.86 -13.24 -18.53
N ASP A 120 -3.34 -13.59 -19.72
CA ASP A 120 -4.73 -13.35 -20.12
C ASP A 120 -5.70 -14.10 -19.21
N THR A 121 -5.40 -15.35 -18.86
CA THR A 121 -6.18 -16.16 -17.90
C THR A 121 -6.17 -15.52 -16.52
N LEU A 122 -4.99 -15.18 -15.97
CA LEU A 122 -4.86 -14.58 -14.66
C LEU A 122 -5.61 -13.24 -14.53
N ILE A 123 -5.58 -12.42 -15.58
CA ILE A 123 -6.33 -11.16 -15.65
C ILE A 123 -7.84 -11.45 -15.64
N ALA A 124 -8.31 -12.38 -16.47
CA ALA A 124 -9.72 -12.72 -16.56
C ALA A 124 -10.27 -13.26 -15.23
N ASP A 125 -9.53 -14.15 -14.58
CA ASP A 125 -9.88 -14.73 -13.30
C ASP A 125 -9.95 -13.64 -12.20
N SER A 126 -8.92 -12.78 -12.12
CA SER A 126 -8.88 -11.66 -11.18
C SER A 126 -10.06 -10.70 -11.39
N LEU A 127 -10.34 -10.33 -12.62
CA LEU A 127 -11.46 -9.43 -12.94
C LEU A 127 -12.82 -10.08 -12.64
N THR A 128 -12.94 -11.38 -12.81
CA THR A 128 -14.16 -12.14 -12.49
C THR A 128 -14.37 -12.20 -10.99
N GLU A 129 -13.34 -12.57 -10.22
CA GLU A 129 -13.38 -12.62 -8.76
C GLU A 129 -13.82 -11.28 -8.13
N TRP A 130 -13.35 -10.16 -8.71
CA TRP A 130 -13.66 -8.82 -8.23
C TRP A 130 -14.89 -8.17 -8.87
N GLY A 131 -15.63 -8.90 -9.73
CA GLY A 131 -16.85 -8.42 -10.38
C GLY A 131 -16.59 -7.25 -11.35
N LEU A 132 -15.46 -7.28 -12.05
CA LEU A 132 -15.04 -6.26 -13.01
C LEU A 132 -14.96 -6.77 -14.46
N ILE A 133 -15.20 -8.07 -14.70
CA ILE A 133 -15.04 -8.68 -16.03
C ILE A 133 -15.89 -7.99 -17.11
N GLU A 134 -17.14 -7.62 -16.79
CA GLU A 134 -18.03 -6.90 -17.70
C GLU A 134 -17.58 -5.45 -17.99
N HIS A 135 -16.59 -4.98 -17.26
CA HIS A 135 -16.05 -3.61 -17.37
C HIS A 135 -14.62 -3.58 -17.90
N LYS A 136 -14.06 -4.73 -18.28
CA LYS A 136 -12.65 -4.92 -18.63
C LYS A 136 -12.13 -3.95 -19.71
N ASP A 137 -13.01 -3.56 -20.64
CA ASP A 137 -12.68 -2.69 -21.77
C ASP A 137 -12.97 -1.20 -21.50
N LYS A 138 -13.50 -0.85 -20.31
CA LYS A 138 -13.71 0.53 -19.89
C LYS A 138 -12.40 1.22 -19.51
N TYR A 139 -12.30 2.48 -19.86
CA TYR A 139 -11.23 3.35 -19.39
C TYR A 139 -11.42 3.72 -17.92
N SER A 140 -10.34 4.02 -17.23
CA SER A 140 -10.39 4.34 -15.80
C SER A 140 -11.26 5.56 -15.46
N CYS A 141 -11.44 6.50 -16.41
CA CYS A 141 -12.32 7.66 -16.24
C CYS A 141 -13.81 7.33 -16.32
N GLU A 142 -14.19 6.15 -16.86
CA GLU A 142 -15.57 5.69 -16.99
C GLU A 142 -16.01 4.84 -15.78
N LEU A 143 -15.10 4.57 -14.85
CA LEU A 143 -15.33 3.72 -13.71
C LEU A 143 -15.98 4.49 -12.54
N SER A 144 -16.89 3.84 -11.83
CA SER A 144 -17.35 4.32 -10.52
C SER A 144 -16.19 4.35 -9.51
N GLY A 145 -16.37 5.04 -8.39
CA GLY A 145 -15.36 5.09 -7.30
C GLY A 145 -14.94 3.70 -6.84
N GLY A 146 -15.92 2.82 -6.53
CA GLY A 146 -15.63 1.45 -6.11
C GLY A 146 -14.99 0.58 -7.20
N GLN A 147 -15.34 0.79 -8.48
CA GLN A 147 -14.68 0.08 -9.58
C GLN A 147 -13.20 0.52 -9.71
N ARG A 148 -12.91 1.82 -9.62
CA ARG A 148 -11.52 2.33 -9.62
C ARG A 148 -10.72 1.76 -8.46
N GLN A 149 -11.29 1.74 -7.26
CA GLN A 149 -10.65 1.19 -6.08
C GLN A 149 -10.28 -0.28 -6.27
N ARG A 150 -11.24 -1.12 -6.67
CA ARG A 150 -10.97 -2.53 -6.94
C ARG A 150 -9.93 -2.73 -8.04
N THR A 151 -10.00 -1.95 -9.12
CA THR A 151 -8.99 -2.00 -10.20
C THR A 151 -7.60 -1.66 -9.69
N ALA A 152 -7.46 -0.61 -8.85
CA ALA A 152 -6.17 -0.22 -8.28
C ALA A 152 -5.58 -1.31 -7.34
N ILE A 153 -6.44 -1.98 -6.59
CA ILE A 153 -6.02 -3.10 -5.73
C ILE A 153 -5.55 -4.28 -6.58
N ILE A 154 -6.33 -4.68 -7.60
CA ILE A 154 -5.96 -5.76 -8.53
C ILE A 154 -4.62 -5.45 -9.23
N GLU A 155 -4.42 -4.21 -9.69
CA GLU A 155 -3.16 -3.78 -10.31
C GLU A 155 -1.96 -4.07 -9.40
N GLN A 156 -2.07 -3.76 -8.10
CA GLN A 156 -0.98 -4.02 -7.16
C GLN A 156 -0.81 -5.51 -6.88
N ILE A 157 -1.89 -6.27 -6.72
CA ILE A 157 -1.85 -7.73 -6.55
C ILE A 157 -1.12 -8.38 -7.73
N LEU A 158 -1.53 -8.06 -8.95
CA LEU A 158 -0.93 -8.61 -10.17
C LEU A 158 0.53 -8.17 -10.38
N SER A 159 0.93 -7.03 -9.82
CA SER A 159 2.32 -6.56 -9.90
C SER A 159 3.30 -7.42 -9.10
N ASN A 160 2.81 -8.27 -8.18
CA ASN A 160 3.54 -9.21 -7.36
C ASN A 160 4.78 -8.59 -6.68
N LYS A 161 4.56 -7.50 -5.97
CA LYS A 161 5.62 -6.79 -5.24
C LYS A 161 5.68 -7.28 -3.80
N HIS A 162 6.88 -7.45 -3.28
CA HIS A 162 7.08 -7.85 -1.89
C HIS A 162 6.68 -6.76 -0.89
N PHE A 163 6.77 -5.49 -1.26
CA PHE A 163 6.32 -4.37 -0.45
C PHE A 163 5.13 -3.68 -1.09
N MET A 164 3.99 -3.66 -0.38
CA MET A 164 2.75 -3.03 -0.86
C MET A 164 2.18 -2.11 0.21
N ILE A 165 1.90 -0.88 -0.17
CA ILE A 165 1.32 0.15 0.71
C ILE A 165 -0.05 0.56 0.18
N PHE A 166 -1.07 0.50 1.04
CA PHE A 166 -2.45 0.84 0.72
C PHE A 166 -2.96 1.94 1.65
N ASP A 167 -3.31 3.09 1.08
CA ASP A 167 -3.83 4.21 1.84
C ASP A 167 -5.37 4.17 1.89
N GLU A 168 -5.92 3.83 3.08
CA GLU A 168 -7.36 3.66 3.34
C GLU A 168 -8.06 2.68 2.37
N PRO A 169 -7.57 1.44 2.19
CA PRO A 169 -8.07 0.50 1.18
C PRO A 169 -9.50 0.02 1.41
N PHE A 170 -10.04 0.20 2.61
CA PHE A 170 -11.38 -0.23 3.00
C PHE A 170 -12.41 0.90 2.94
N SER A 171 -11.96 2.15 2.75
CA SER A 171 -12.83 3.32 2.80
C SER A 171 -13.84 3.34 1.65
N GLY A 172 -15.13 3.47 1.98
CA GLY A 172 -16.21 3.53 0.99
C GLY A 172 -16.57 2.21 0.31
N LEU A 173 -16.03 1.08 0.78
CA LEU A 173 -16.43 -0.24 0.34
C LEU A 173 -17.64 -0.76 1.13
N ASP A 174 -18.49 -1.53 0.46
CA ASP A 174 -19.48 -2.38 1.12
C ASP A 174 -18.83 -3.60 1.78
N VAL A 175 -19.58 -4.26 2.66
CA VAL A 175 -19.09 -5.40 3.46
C VAL A 175 -18.50 -6.51 2.58
N GLY A 176 -19.16 -6.86 1.46
CA GLY A 176 -18.67 -7.92 0.58
C GLY A 176 -17.34 -7.57 -0.10
N ASN A 177 -17.13 -6.30 -0.45
CA ASN A 177 -15.86 -5.86 -1.02
C ASN A 177 -14.76 -5.69 0.06
N ILE A 178 -15.12 -5.34 1.30
CA ILE A 178 -14.17 -5.37 2.43
C ILE A 178 -13.60 -6.77 2.62
N GLU A 179 -14.46 -7.80 2.64
CA GLU A 179 -14.01 -9.19 2.78
C GLU A 179 -13.07 -9.62 1.64
N LYS A 180 -13.36 -9.24 0.38
CA LYS A 180 -12.46 -9.51 -0.74
C LYS A 180 -11.08 -8.88 -0.58
N VAL A 181 -11.00 -7.65 -0.06
CA VAL A 181 -9.70 -7.02 0.23
C VAL A 181 -8.96 -7.79 1.31
N LYS A 182 -9.65 -8.19 2.38
CA LYS A 182 -9.09 -8.98 3.48
C LYS A 182 -8.54 -10.32 2.99
N GLU A 183 -9.36 -11.07 2.24
CA GLU A 183 -8.93 -12.34 1.63
C GLU A 183 -7.72 -12.16 0.70
N SER A 184 -7.69 -11.07 -0.08
CA SER A 184 -6.57 -10.80 -0.96
C SER A 184 -5.29 -10.48 -0.20
N PHE A 185 -5.37 -9.71 0.88
CA PHE A 185 -4.21 -9.45 1.74
C PHE A 185 -3.69 -10.74 2.39
N THR A 186 -4.60 -11.58 2.87
CA THR A 186 -4.24 -12.90 3.41
C THR A 186 -3.57 -13.78 2.36
N LYS A 187 -4.15 -13.89 1.16
CA LYS A 187 -3.57 -14.67 0.04
C LYS A 187 -2.16 -14.16 -0.34
N ILE A 188 -1.98 -12.84 -0.41
CA ILE A 188 -0.67 -12.23 -0.69
C ILE A 188 0.34 -12.59 0.40
N GLY A 189 -0.04 -12.45 1.67
CA GLY A 189 0.81 -12.84 2.79
C GLY A 189 1.21 -14.31 2.72
N GLN A 190 0.27 -15.21 2.42
CA GLN A 190 0.51 -16.63 2.31
C GLN A 190 1.33 -17.04 1.07
N SER A 191 1.38 -16.22 0.04
CA SER A 191 2.06 -16.57 -1.23
C SER A 191 3.59 -16.49 -1.15
N ASP A 192 4.15 -15.65 -0.30
CA ASP A 192 5.59 -15.48 -0.09
C ASP A 192 5.81 -14.85 1.30
N GLU A 193 6.66 -15.48 2.12
CA GLU A 193 7.02 -14.99 3.47
C GLU A 193 7.66 -13.60 3.47
N ARG A 194 8.27 -13.19 2.36
CA ARG A 194 8.89 -11.87 2.19
C ARG A 194 7.88 -10.75 1.91
N ASN A 195 6.60 -11.09 1.71
CA ASN A 195 5.59 -10.09 1.41
C ASN A 195 5.26 -9.26 2.65
N THR A 196 5.32 -7.95 2.51
CA THR A 196 4.94 -7.00 3.54
C THR A 196 3.83 -6.12 3.00
N ILE A 197 2.67 -6.18 3.63
CA ILE A 197 1.53 -5.32 3.35
C ILE A 197 1.45 -4.27 4.44
N ILE A 198 1.43 -3.02 4.04
CA ILE A 198 1.23 -1.88 4.94
C ILE A 198 -0.06 -1.20 4.54
N PHE A 199 -0.97 -1.00 5.47
CA PHE A 199 -2.19 -0.26 5.17
C PHE A 199 -2.55 0.76 6.23
N SER A 200 -3.23 1.83 5.83
CA SER A 200 -3.82 2.78 6.76
C SER A 200 -5.32 2.54 6.91
N THR A 201 -5.82 2.80 8.10
CA THR A 201 -7.25 2.82 8.37
C THR A 201 -7.57 3.73 9.56
N HIS A 202 -8.82 4.14 9.67
CA HIS A 202 -9.35 4.75 10.90
C HIS A 202 -10.22 3.76 11.69
N ASP A 203 -10.44 2.55 11.17
CA ASP A 203 -11.18 1.49 11.84
C ASP A 203 -10.22 0.57 12.61
N LEU A 204 -10.28 0.69 13.94
CA LEU A 204 -9.48 -0.12 14.85
C LEU A 204 -9.81 -1.62 14.75
N ARG A 205 -11.06 -1.98 14.47
CA ARG A 205 -11.47 -3.39 14.38
C ARG A 205 -10.79 -4.07 13.21
N LEU A 206 -10.79 -3.43 12.03
CA LEU A 206 -10.07 -3.93 10.86
C LEU A 206 -8.56 -4.06 11.10
N ALA A 207 -7.97 -3.08 11.78
CA ALA A 207 -6.55 -3.14 12.11
C ALA A 207 -6.23 -4.34 13.02
N VAL A 208 -7.01 -4.54 14.10
CA VAL A 208 -6.80 -5.64 15.06
C VAL A 208 -7.07 -7.01 14.41
N GLU A 209 -8.03 -7.08 13.50
CA GLU A 209 -8.38 -8.35 12.83
C GLU A 209 -7.30 -8.81 11.86
N MET A 210 -6.61 -7.87 11.19
CA MET A 210 -5.76 -8.20 10.05
C MET A 210 -4.27 -8.04 10.29
N ALA A 211 -3.86 -7.14 11.19
CA ALA A 211 -2.47 -6.73 11.27
C ALA A 211 -1.70 -7.50 12.35
N ASP A 212 -0.47 -7.86 12.01
CA ASP A 212 0.51 -8.41 12.96
C ASP A 212 1.05 -7.31 13.88
N SER A 213 1.17 -6.08 13.34
CA SER A 213 1.65 -4.90 14.07
C SER A 213 0.78 -3.69 13.79
N ILE A 214 0.50 -2.90 14.82
CA ILE A 214 -0.33 -1.70 14.72
C ILE A 214 0.44 -0.48 15.23
N TYR A 215 0.53 0.54 14.39
CA TYR A 215 1.10 1.84 14.73
C TYR A 215 0.02 2.92 14.78
N ILE A 216 0.06 3.76 15.80
CA ILE A 216 -0.89 4.86 15.95
C ILE A 216 -0.23 6.16 15.47
N VAL A 217 -0.85 6.80 14.48
CA VAL A 217 -0.41 8.11 13.97
C VAL A 217 -1.30 9.20 14.58
N GLY A 218 -0.71 10.07 15.36
CA GLY A 218 -1.46 11.10 16.06
C GLY A 218 -0.59 12.28 16.52
N PHE A 219 -1.23 13.23 17.15
CA PHE A 219 -0.52 14.32 17.80
C PHE A 219 0.13 13.83 19.09
N PRO A 220 1.38 14.19 19.34
CA PRO A 220 1.99 13.95 20.65
C PRO A 220 1.27 14.77 21.73
N GLU A 221 1.37 14.33 22.97
CA GLU A 221 0.74 15.02 24.10
C GLU A 221 1.15 16.49 24.15
N GLY A 222 0.16 17.37 24.32
CA GLY A 222 0.38 18.81 24.39
C GLY A 222 0.71 19.50 23.06
N ASN A 223 0.68 18.81 21.93
CA ASN A 223 0.98 19.38 20.62
C ASN A 223 -0.11 19.05 19.59
N THR A 224 -0.44 20.02 18.75
CA THR A 224 -1.42 19.88 17.66
C THR A 224 -0.88 20.34 16.30
N GLU A 225 0.38 20.71 16.21
CA GLU A 225 0.99 21.25 15.00
C GLU A 225 1.48 20.18 14.04
N TYR A 226 1.99 19.06 14.57
CA TYR A 226 2.49 17.93 13.78
C TYR A 226 2.10 16.61 14.41
N SER A 227 2.11 15.55 13.61
CA SER A 227 1.84 14.18 14.07
C SER A 227 3.11 13.36 14.17
N THR A 228 3.07 12.31 14.98
CA THR A 228 4.12 11.31 15.15
C THR A 228 3.50 9.93 15.34
N ILE A 229 4.34 8.90 15.53
CA ILE A 229 3.89 7.62 16.07
C ILE A 229 3.72 7.78 17.57
N VAL A 230 2.48 7.69 18.04
CA VAL A 230 2.15 7.75 19.48
C VAL A 230 2.18 6.34 20.07
N LYS A 231 2.69 6.24 21.28
CA LYS A 231 2.77 4.97 22.03
C LYS A 231 1.47 4.69 22.78
#